data_a40f124f84f4db0efcc750924413b7c0
#
_entry.id   a40f124f84f4db0efcc750924413b7c0
#
_cell.length_a   1.000
_cell.length_b   1.000
_cell.length_c   1.000
_cell.angle_alpha   90.00
_cell.angle_beta   90.00
_cell.angle_gamma   90.00
#
_symmetry.space_group_name_H-M   'P 1'
#
loop_
_entity.id
_entity.type
_entity.pdbx_description
1 polymer ?
#
loop_
_entity_poly.entity_id
_entity_poly.type
_entity_poly.pdbx_seq_one_letter_code
_entity_poly.pdbx_strand_id
1 'polypeptide(L)'
;MKKIIIAIILSALVLFGASAGLNGIAAQNAQKEHLWLMQTLLPGSENFVIEPYSGEDANIRSVHKGENGFVIETVTYGYADEITMYVGVNNEGRVTGLVVYEAHETFGLGNNALTDHEFLAQFLNSSGSFTVATHGADAFSGATGETETEDGVEVDGITGATVTSKAVARCVNSAVAYVTGADASSSATTWGG
;
A
#
# COMPACT_ATOMS: atom_id res chain seq x y z
N MET A 1 -57.25 -15.64 -4.15
CA MET A 1 -56.10 -16.02 -3.35
C MET A 1 -54.95 -16.59 -4.17
N LYS A 2 -55.15 -17.68 -4.98
CA LYS A 2 -54.06 -18.29 -5.77
C LYS A 2 -53.32 -17.31 -6.72
N LYS A 3 -54.01 -16.40 -7.40
CA LYS A 3 -53.41 -15.43 -8.33
C LYS A 3 -52.50 -14.40 -7.61
N ILE A 4 -52.86 -14.01 -6.36
CA ILE A 4 -52.07 -13.07 -5.55
C ILE A 4 -50.77 -13.75 -5.06
N ILE A 5 -50.88 -15.02 -4.66
CA ILE A 5 -49.72 -15.81 -4.20
C ILE A 5 -48.73 -16.00 -5.37
N ILE A 6 -49.22 -16.31 -6.58
CA ILE A 6 -48.36 -16.44 -7.77
C ILE A 6 -47.65 -15.12 -8.10
N ALA A 7 -48.37 -14.00 -8.03
CA ALA A 7 -47.77 -12.68 -8.27
C ALA A 7 -46.66 -12.33 -7.26
N ILE A 8 -46.87 -12.66 -5.98
CA ILE A 8 -45.85 -12.44 -4.91
C ILE A 8 -44.63 -13.32 -5.16
N ILE A 9 -44.80 -14.58 -5.51
CA ILE A 9 -43.70 -15.50 -5.82
C ILE A 9 -42.92 -15.01 -7.04
N LEU A 10 -43.61 -14.57 -8.10
CA LEU A 10 -42.94 -14.07 -9.30
C LEU A 10 -42.16 -12.79 -9.04
N SER A 11 -42.71 -11.85 -8.27
CA SER A 11 -41.99 -10.62 -7.89
C SER A 11 -40.77 -10.89 -7.00
N ALA A 12 -40.86 -11.81 -6.05
CA ALA A 12 -39.74 -12.25 -5.25
C ALA A 12 -38.62 -12.89 -6.09
N LEU A 13 -39.00 -13.70 -7.09
CA LEU A 13 -38.02 -14.37 -7.97
C LEU A 13 -37.31 -13.37 -8.88
N VAL A 14 -38.00 -12.34 -9.38
CA VAL A 14 -37.41 -11.25 -10.16
C VAL A 14 -36.45 -10.40 -9.32
N LEU A 15 -36.83 -10.05 -8.08
CA LEU A 15 -35.98 -9.29 -7.16
C LEU A 15 -34.73 -10.07 -6.78
N PHE A 16 -34.86 -11.36 -6.51
CA PHE A 16 -33.74 -12.23 -6.18
C PHE A 16 -32.78 -12.40 -7.36
N GLY A 17 -33.33 -12.62 -8.58
CA GLY A 17 -32.54 -12.71 -9.81
C GLY A 17 -31.81 -11.41 -10.14
N ALA A 18 -32.45 -10.26 -9.93
CA ALA A 18 -31.84 -8.94 -10.12
C ALA A 18 -30.69 -8.69 -9.13
N SER A 19 -30.89 -9.03 -7.86
CA SER A 19 -29.83 -8.85 -6.83
C SER A 19 -28.63 -9.74 -7.09
N ALA A 20 -28.83 -10.99 -7.50
CA ALA A 20 -27.75 -11.91 -7.86
C ALA A 20 -26.97 -11.43 -9.10
N GLY A 21 -27.67 -10.88 -10.10
CA GLY A 21 -27.04 -10.29 -11.28
C GLY A 21 -26.21 -9.05 -10.95
N LEU A 22 -26.72 -8.14 -10.12
CA LEU A 22 -25.99 -6.94 -9.69
C LEU A 22 -24.75 -7.29 -8.87
N ASN A 23 -24.82 -8.27 -7.98
CA ASN A 23 -23.66 -8.73 -7.22
C ASN A 23 -22.57 -9.34 -8.14
N GLY A 24 -22.97 -10.08 -9.19
CA GLY A 24 -22.04 -10.63 -10.16
C GLY A 24 -21.33 -9.53 -10.97
N ILE A 25 -22.05 -8.49 -11.39
CA ILE A 25 -21.47 -7.34 -12.10
C ILE A 25 -20.54 -6.55 -11.19
N ALA A 26 -20.93 -6.30 -9.94
CA ALA A 26 -20.10 -5.60 -8.96
C ALA A 26 -18.79 -6.36 -8.70
N ALA A 27 -18.85 -7.67 -8.53
CA ALA A 27 -17.65 -8.50 -8.32
C ALA A 27 -16.71 -8.48 -9.55
N GLN A 28 -17.27 -8.54 -10.76
CA GLN A 28 -16.47 -8.44 -11.99
C GLN A 28 -15.81 -7.07 -12.16
N ASN A 29 -16.50 -5.99 -11.80
CA ASN A 29 -15.93 -4.65 -11.86
C ASN A 29 -14.81 -4.48 -10.83
N ALA A 30 -15.03 -4.94 -9.60
CA ALA A 30 -13.99 -4.91 -8.56
C ALA A 30 -12.72 -5.70 -8.96
N GLN A 31 -12.89 -6.86 -9.61
CA GLN A 31 -11.76 -7.63 -10.14
C GLN A 31 -11.01 -6.89 -11.25
N LYS A 32 -11.73 -6.20 -12.15
CA LYS A 32 -11.10 -5.40 -13.22
C LYS A 32 -10.36 -4.20 -12.67
N GLU A 33 -10.94 -3.50 -11.70
CA GLU A 33 -10.31 -2.37 -11.03
C GLU A 33 -9.05 -2.80 -10.28
N HIS A 34 -9.12 -3.92 -9.58
CA HIS A 34 -7.97 -4.48 -8.88
C HIS A 34 -6.86 -4.88 -9.87
N LEU A 35 -7.19 -5.57 -10.96
CA LEU A 35 -6.21 -5.93 -11.98
C LEU A 35 -5.59 -4.69 -12.64
N TRP A 36 -6.40 -3.70 -12.97
CA TRP A 36 -5.91 -2.43 -13.51
C TRP A 36 -4.94 -1.74 -12.55
N LEU A 37 -5.25 -1.72 -11.25
CA LEU A 37 -4.36 -1.18 -10.23
C LEU A 37 -3.01 -1.93 -10.22
N MET A 38 -3.03 -3.26 -10.19
CA MET A 38 -1.82 -4.09 -10.22
C MET A 38 -0.97 -3.81 -11.46
N GLN A 39 -1.58 -3.73 -12.63
CA GLN A 39 -0.90 -3.43 -13.90
C GLN A 39 -0.34 -2.00 -13.94
N THR A 40 -0.98 -1.06 -13.28
CA THR A 40 -0.48 0.32 -13.14
C THR A 40 0.75 0.38 -12.26
N LEU A 41 0.76 -0.38 -11.15
CA LEU A 41 1.87 -0.42 -10.20
C LEU A 41 3.06 -1.24 -10.70
N LEU A 42 2.82 -2.27 -11.51
CA LEU A 42 3.85 -3.11 -12.11
C LEU A 42 3.65 -3.20 -13.64
N PRO A 43 4.10 -2.18 -14.39
CA PRO A 43 3.91 -2.14 -15.83
C PRO A 43 4.58 -3.33 -16.55
N GLY A 44 3.88 -3.85 -17.57
CA GLY A 44 4.35 -5.00 -18.36
C GLY A 44 4.03 -6.36 -17.74
N SER A 45 3.33 -6.41 -16.61
CA SER A 45 2.73 -7.63 -16.06
C SER A 45 1.23 -7.65 -16.37
N GLU A 46 0.73 -8.77 -16.87
CA GLU A 46 -0.68 -8.94 -17.24
C GLU A 46 -1.41 -9.88 -16.29
N ASN A 47 -0.70 -10.85 -15.73
CA ASN A 47 -1.25 -11.85 -14.83
C ASN A 47 -0.60 -11.74 -13.46
N PHE A 48 -1.42 -11.82 -12.42
CA PHE A 48 -0.95 -11.78 -11.04
C PHE A 48 -1.42 -13.01 -10.29
N VAL A 49 -0.50 -13.63 -9.56
CA VAL A 49 -0.75 -14.78 -8.69
C VAL A 49 -0.50 -14.36 -7.25
N ILE A 50 -1.46 -14.60 -6.38
CA ILE A 50 -1.28 -14.36 -4.94
C ILE A 50 -0.36 -15.45 -4.40
N GLU A 51 0.80 -15.06 -3.89
CA GLU A 51 1.71 -15.93 -3.17
C GLU A 51 1.42 -15.86 -1.66
N PRO A 52 1.32 -17.01 -0.97
CA PRO A 52 1.14 -16.99 0.48
C PRO A 52 2.41 -16.42 1.12
N TYR A 53 2.25 -15.33 1.86
CA TYR A 53 3.34 -14.75 2.64
C TYR A 53 3.43 -15.46 4.01
N SER A 54 4.61 -15.96 4.32
CA SER A 54 4.92 -16.63 5.60
C SER A 54 6.20 -16.07 6.24
N GLY A 55 6.63 -14.88 5.80
CA GLY A 55 7.79 -14.20 6.37
C GLY A 55 7.52 -13.57 7.73
N GLU A 56 8.55 -12.98 8.33
CA GLU A 56 8.50 -12.38 9.68
C GLU A 56 8.12 -10.89 9.66
N ASP A 57 8.12 -10.22 8.49
CA ASP A 57 7.77 -8.80 8.41
C ASP A 57 6.25 -8.60 8.57
N ALA A 58 5.85 -8.13 9.73
CA ALA A 58 4.45 -7.88 10.07
C ALA A 58 3.79 -6.78 9.20
N ASN A 59 4.58 -5.97 8.48
CA ASN A 59 4.04 -4.95 7.60
C ASN A 59 3.54 -5.52 6.27
N ILE A 60 3.89 -6.75 5.89
CA ILE A 60 3.44 -7.37 4.64
C ILE A 60 2.13 -8.13 4.87
N ARG A 61 1.07 -7.74 4.18
CA ARG A 61 -0.26 -8.37 4.27
C ARG A 61 -0.49 -9.39 3.16
N SER A 62 -0.15 -9.03 1.92
CA SER A 62 -0.28 -9.93 0.76
C SER A 62 0.78 -9.64 -0.30
N VAL A 63 1.09 -10.66 -1.12
CA VAL A 63 2.07 -10.58 -2.19
C VAL A 63 1.41 -11.06 -3.48
N HIS A 64 1.45 -10.22 -4.50
CA HIS A 64 0.94 -10.50 -5.82
C HIS A 64 2.11 -10.54 -6.81
N LYS A 65 2.46 -11.73 -7.26
CA LYS A 65 3.54 -11.95 -8.21
C LYS A 65 3.05 -11.76 -9.64
N GLY A 66 3.69 -10.86 -10.36
CA GLY A 66 3.56 -10.67 -11.79
C GLY A 66 4.76 -11.22 -12.56
N GLU A 67 4.78 -11.03 -13.87
CA GLU A 67 5.88 -11.49 -14.74
C GLU A 67 7.18 -10.71 -14.50
N ASN A 68 7.07 -9.40 -14.19
CA ASN A 68 8.19 -8.48 -14.09
C ASN A 68 8.59 -8.14 -12.66
N GLY A 69 7.96 -8.73 -11.66
CA GLY A 69 8.19 -8.43 -10.25
C GLY A 69 6.96 -8.72 -9.39
N PHE A 70 6.74 -7.88 -8.39
CA PHE A 70 5.71 -8.10 -7.38
C PHE A 70 4.93 -6.81 -7.10
N VAL A 71 3.66 -6.94 -6.77
CA VAL A 71 2.89 -5.89 -6.10
C VAL A 71 2.59 -6.37 -4.69
N ILE A 72 3.05 -5.63 -3.71
CA ILE A 72 3.01 -6.02 -2.31
C ILE A 72 2.07 -5.10 -1.56
N GLU A 73 1.08 -5.67 -0.90
CA GLU A 73 0.20 -4.97 0.02
C GLU A 73 0.92 -4.87 1.36
N THR A 74 1.21 -3.64 1.74
CA THR A 74 1.87 -3.33 3.01
C THR A 74 0.96 -2.53 3.92
N VAL A 75 1.12 -2.72 5.23
CA VAL A 75 0.37 -1.99 6.26
C VAL A 75 1.31 -1.55 7.35
N THR A 76 1.15 -0.32 7.83
CA THR A 76 1.89 0.22 8.97
C THR A 76 1.05 1.25 9.71
N TYR A 77 1.43 1.56 10.94
CA TYR A 77 0.79 2.65 11.68
C TYR A 77 1.39 4.00 11.28
N GLY A 78 0.51 4.91 10.86
CA GLY A 78 0.79 6.33 10.69
C GLY A 78 0.74 7.07 12.03
N TYR A 79 0.34 8.34 11.99
CA TYR A 79 0.13 9.14 13.21
C TYR A 79 -1.21 8.84 13.87
N ALA A 80 -2.28 8.74 13.11
CA ALA A 80 -3.64 8.58 13.65
C ALA A 80 -4.15 7.13 13.57
N ASP A 81 -3.84 6.40 12.48
CA ASP A 81 -4.37 5.06 12.23
C ASP A 81 -3.45 4.26 11.29
N GLU A 82 -3.88 3.07 10.92
CA GLU A 82 -3.20 2.23 9.93
C GLU A 82 -3.23 2.87 8.55
N ILE A 83 -2.12 2.69 7.83
CA ILE A 83 -1.97 3.07 6.43
C ILE A 83 -1.73 1.78 5.65
N THR A 84 -2.61 1.49 4.69
CA THR A 84 -2.45 0.39 3.75
C THR A 84 -1.99 0.92 2.41
N MET A 85 -0.93 0.34 1.87
CA MET A 85 -0.36 0.71 0.57
C MET A 85 -0.18 -0.50 -0.32
N TYR A 86 -0.31 -0.31 -1.64
CA TYR A 86 0.21 -1.23 -2.63
C TYR A 86 1.48 -0.66 -3.23
N VAL A 87 2.54 -1.44 -3.23
CA VAL A 87 3.86 -1.06 -3.74
C VAL A 87 4.28 -2.07 -4.82
N GLY A 88 4.46 -1.58 -6.05
CA GLY A 88 5.02 -2.33 -7.16
C GLY A 88 6.54 -2.29 -7.10
N VAL A 89 7.18 -3.45 -7.15
CA VAL A 89 8.64 -3.59 -7.15
C VAL A 89 9.03 -4.58 -8.23
N ASN A 90 9.93 -4.19 -9.12
CA ASN A 90 10.40 -5.08 -10.18
C ASN A 90 11.39 -6.14 -9.65
N ASN A 91 11.75 -7.12 -10.49
CA ASN A 91 12.68 -8.19 -10.13
C ASN A 91 14.08 -7.71 -9.73
N GLU A 92 14.43 -6.45 -10.04
CA GLU A 92 15.70 -5.80 -9.66
C GLU A 92 15.61 -5.08 -8.32
N GLY A 93 14.46 -5.13 -7.64
CA GLY A 93 14.21 -4.44 -6.38
C GLY A 93 13.90 -2.95 -6.53
N ARG A 94 13.59 -2.45 -7.74
CA ARG A 94 13.23 -1.04 -7.94
C ARG A 94 11.74 -0.83 -7.82
N VAL A 95 11.36 0.23 -7.13
CA VAL A 95 9.96 0.66 -7.00
C VAL A 95 9.45 1.15 -8.35
N THR A 96 8.42 0.51 -8.88
CA THR A 96 7.80 0.84 -10.18
C THR A 96 6.53 1.67 -10.03
N GLY A 97 5.88 1.59 -8.89
CA GLY A 97 4.68 2.34 -8.57
C GLY A 97 4.28 2.15 -7.11
N LEU A 98 3.56 3.11 -6.57
CA LEU A 98 2.99 2.99 -5.22
C LEU A 98 1.69 3.75 -5.14
N VAL A 99 0.79 3.29 -4.30
CA VAL A 99 -0.50 3.95 -4.04
C VAL A 99 -0.92 3.71 -2.60
N VAL A 100 -1.43 4.75 -1.97
CA VAL A 100 -2.14 4.64 -0.69
C VAL A 100 -3.54 4.12 -0.98
N TYR A 101 -3.86 2.94 -0.48
CA TYR A 101 -5.13 2.28 -0.71
C TYR A 101 -6.18 2.64 0.34
N GLU A 102 -5.76 2.66 1.61
CA GLU A 102 -6.62 3.00 2.72
C GLU A 102 -5.80 3.70 3.81
N ALA A 103 -6.31 4.81 4.32
CA ALA A 103 -5.73 5.52 5.44
C ALA A 103 -6.74 6.46 6.08
N HIS A 104 -6.62 6.64 7.41
CA HIS A 104 -7.44 7.57 8.19
C HIS A 104 -6.52 8.51 8.98
N GLU A 105 -5.84 9.39 8.25
CA GLU A 105 -4.87 10.32 8.83
C GLU A 105 -5.46 11.70 9.11
N THR A 106 -4.78 12.48 9.94
CA THR A 106 -5.18 13.83 10.32
C THR A 106 -5.26 14.72 9.08
N PHE A 107 -6.43 15.31 8.85
CA PHE A 107 -6.66 16.23 7.75
C PHE A 107 -5.73 17.46 7.85
N GLY A 108 -5.16 17.85 6.70
CA GLY A 108 -4.24 18.99 6.62
C GLY A 108 -2.81 18.72 7.07
N LEU A 109 -2.53 17.54 7.63
CA LEU A 109 -1.20 17.10 8.08
C LEU A 109 -0.83 15.77 7.44
N GLY A 110 -1.08 14.65 8.13
CA GLY A 110 -0.75 13.30 7.62
C GLY A 110 -1.43 13.00 6.29
N ASN A 111 -2.68 13.39 6.10
CA ASN A 111 -3.37 13.22 4.83
C ASN A 111 -2.68 13.96 3.67
N ASN A 112 -2.01 15.10 3.91
CA ASN A 112 -1.25 15.79 2.87
C ASN A 112 -0.05 14.94 2.41
N ALA A 113 0.68 14.30 3.33
CA ALA A 113 1.78 13.41 2.97
C ALA A 113 1.32 12.23 2.10
N LEU A 114 0.13 11.70 2.37
CA LEU A 114 -0.43 10.55 1.64
C LEU A 114 -0.94 10.92 0.23
N THR A 115 -1.20 12.19 -0.03
CA THR A 115 -1.72 12.71 -1.31
C THR A 115 -0.72 13.58 -2.07
N ASP A 116 0.43 13.86 -1.50
CA ASP A 116 1.48 14.66 -2.11
C ASP A 116 2.24 13.84 -3.15
N HIS A 117 2.01 14.16 -4.42
CA HIS A 117 2.64 13.45 -5.54
C HIS A 117 4.15 13.67 -5.61
N GLU A 118 4.67 14.83 -5.18
CA GLU A 118 6.10 15.12 -5.19
C GLU A 118 6.81 14.28 -4.13
N PHE A 119 6.21 14.16 -2.94
CA PHE A 119 6.72 13.28 -1.88
C PHE A 119 6.70 11.82 -2.33
N LEU A 120 5.57 11.32 -2.82
CA LEU A 120 5.43 9.92 -3.24
C LEU A 120 6.34 9.58 -4.44
N ALA A 121 6.59 10.52 -5.34
CA ALA A 121 7.45 10.31 -6.51
C ALA A 121 8.92 10.09 -6.16
N GLN A 122 9.38 10.52 -4.98
CA GLN A 122 10.76 10.33 -4.54
C GLN A 122 11.15 8.85 -4.38
N PHE A 123 10.17 7.98 -4.13
CA PHE A 123 10.39 6.54 -3.99
C PHE A 123 10.56 5.81 -5.34
N LEU A 124 10.10 6.41 -6.45
CA LEU A 124 10.05 5.73 -7.75
C LEU A 124 11.45 5.54 -8.36
N ASN A 125 11.61 4.41 -9.06
CA ASN A 125 12.84 4.00 -9.76
C ASN A 125 14.06 3.81 -8.86
N SER A 126 13.89 3.89 -7.56
CA SER A 126 14.93 3.65 -6.55
C SER A 126 14.82 2.26 -5.96
N SER A 127 15.95 1.75 -5.47
CA SER A 127 16.05 0.50 -4.73
C SER A 127 16.91 0.74 -3.49
N GLY A 128 16.73 -0.06 -2.47
CA GLY A 128 17.46 0.06 -1.22
C GLY A 128 16.56 0.52 -0.06
N SER A 129 17.18 0.89 1.04
CA SER A 129 16.49 1.37 2.22
C SER A 129 16.18 2.85 2.11
N PHE A 130 14.95 3.25 2.36
CA PHE A 130 14.54 4.65 2.35
C PHE A 130 14.53 5.21 3.77
N THR A 131 15.16 6.36 3.95
CA THR A 131 15.11 7.17 5.16
C THR A 131 14.43 8.49 4.89
N VAL A 132 13.76 9.05 5.90
CA VAL A 132 13.03 10.32 5.76
C VAL A 132 13.81 11.43 6.42
N ALA A 133 14.27 12.38 5.62
CA ALA A 133 14.85 13.61 6.12
C ALA A 133 13.79 14.49 6.77
N THR A 134 14.10 15.01 7.94
CA THR A 134 13.25 15.94 8.67
C THR A 134 13.89 17.31 8.73
N HIS A 135 13.18 18.33 8.21
CA HIS A 135 13.65 19.69 8.19
C HIS A 135 12.88 20.57 9.20
N GLY A 136 13.55 21.54 9.81
CA GLY A 136 12.91 22.52 10.67
C GLY A 136 12.69 22.08 12.12
N ALA A 137 11.53 22.40 12.70
CA ALA A 137 11.22 22.16 14.12
C ALA A 137 11.24 20.67 14.54
N ASP A 138 10.98 19.78 13.58
CA ASP A 138 10.98 18.34 13.81
C ASP A 138 12.39 17.78 14.00
N ALA A 139 13.42 18.45 13.49
CA ALA A 139 14.83 18.09 13.71
C ALA A 139 15.26 18.26 15.17
N PHE A 140 14.54 19.06 15.97
CA PHE A 140 14.82 19.29 17.38
C PHE A 140 14.24 18.23 18.32
N SER A 141 13.39 17.32 17.85
CA SER A 141 12.74 16.33 18.72
C SER A 141 13.61 15.13 19.13
N GLY A 142 14.93 15.23 18.96
CA GLY A 142 15.88 14.29 19.58
C GLY A 142 15.94 12.89 18.96
N ALA A 143 15.33 12.68 17.82
CA ALA A 143 15.48 11.45 17.02
C ALA A 143 16.83 11.43 16.26
N THR A 144 17.92 11.77 16.94
CA THR A 144 19.28 11.63 16.44
C THR A 144 19.73 10.19 16.70
N GLY A 145 19.58 9.33 15.73
CA GLY A 145 20.01 7.94 15.85
C GLY A 145 19.96 7.16 14.53
N GLU A 146 19.61 7.81 13.43
CA GLU A 146 19.67 7.18 12.12
C GLU A 146 21.13 7.21 11.65
N THR A 147 21.80 6.07 11.80
CA THR A 147 23.06 5.81 11.12
C THR A 147 22.75 5.77 9.62
N GLU A 148 23.32 6.69 8.86
CA GLU A 148 23.37 6.62 7.40
C GLU A 148 23.90 5.23 7.04
N THR A 149 23.04 4.40 6.44
CA THR A 149 23.51 3.18 5.78
C THR A 149 24.09 3.60 4.44
N GLU A 150 25.27 3.13 4.10
CA GLU A 150 26.04 3.54 2.89
C GLU A 150 25.27 3.38 1.56
N ASP A 151 24.10 2.73 1.57
CA ASP A 151 23.24 2.48 0.40
C ASP A 151 21.80 3.01 0.57
N GLY A 152 21.55 3.90 1.54
CA GLY A 152 20.22 4.46 1.81
C GLY A 152 19.82 5.55 0.83
N VAL A 153 18.54 5.61 0.47
CA VAL A 153 17.93 6.68 -0.30
C VAL A 153 17.22 7.62 0.68
N GLU A 154 17.70 8.85 0.80
CA GLU A 154 17.06 9.88 1.60
C GLU A 154 15.91 10.51 0.81
N VAL A 155 14.72 10.62 1.44
CA VAL A 155 13.55 11.28 0.90
C VAL A 155 13.12 12.43 1.80
N ASP A 156 12.73 13.54 1.20
CA ASP A 156 12.26 14.71 1.95
C ASP A 156 10.85 14.46 2.51
N GLY A 157 10.74 14.44 3.83
CA GLY A 157 9.46 14.28 4.51
C GLY A 157 8.60 15.55 4.48
N ILE A 158 7.30 15.37 4.65
CA ILE A 158 6.35 16.50 4.72
C ILE A 158 6.40 17.14 6.10
N THR A 159 6.65 18.46 6.14
CA THR A 159 6.68 19.24 7.37
C THR A 159 5.34 19.13 8.13
N GLY A 160 5.42 18.80 9.41
CA GLY A 160 4.24 18.56 10.26
C GLY A 160 3.58 17.18 10.07
N ALA A 161 4.10 16.33 9.17
CA ALA A 161 3.63 14.96 8.94
C ALA A 161 4.74 13.92 8.97
N THR A 162 5.78 14.15 9.77
CA THR A 162 6.97 13.29 9.86
C THR A 162 6.64 11.83 10.17
N VAL A 163 5.71 11.58 11.10
CA VAL A 163 5.32 10.21 11.49
C VAL A 163 4.67 9.49 10.30
N THR A 164 3.77 10.16 9.60
CA THR A 164 3.10 9.63 8.40
C THR A 164 4.10 9.43 7.24
N SER A 165 5.03 10.38 7.03
CA SER A 165 6.09 10.24 6.02
C SER A 165 6.98 9.03 6.29
N LYS A 166 7.39 8.83 7.55
CA LYS A 166 8.14 7.63 7.98
C LYS A 166 7.33 6.35 7.83
N ALA A 167 6.02 6.40 8.05
CA ALA A 167 5.14 5.25 7.84
C ALA A 167 5.10 4.82 6.37
N VAL A 168 5.01 5.78 5.43
CA VAL A 168 5.11 5.52 3.99
C VAL A 168 6.45 4.88 3.65
N ALA A 169 7.57 5.43 4.13
CA ALA A 169 8.88 4.86 3.89
C ALA A 169 9.00 3.41 4.43
N ARG A 170 8.43 3.10 5.60
CA ARG A 170 8.41 1.72 6.12
C ARG A 170 7.64 0.77 5.21
N CYS A 171 6.47 1.18 4.69
CA CYS A 171 5.71 0.37 3.72
C CYS A 171 6.55 0.04 2.49
N VAL A 172 7.23 1.05 1.92
CA VAL A 172 8.08 0.87 0.74
C VAL A 172 9.29 -0.01 1.07
N ASN A 173 9.95 0.21 2.21
CA ASN A 173 11.08 -0.60 2.65
C ASN A 173 10.72 -2.08 2.79
N SER A 174 9.59 -2.39 3.42
CA SER A 174 9.11 -3.77 3.53
C SER A 174 8.89 -4.43 2.17
N ALA A 175 8.33 -3.69 1.20
CA ALA A 175 8.12 -4.20 -0.15
C ALA A 175 9.45 -4.44 -0.89
N VAL A 176 10.39 -3.50 -0.83
CA VAL A 176 11.72 -3.64 -1.45
C VAL A 176 12.52 -4.77 -0.81
N ALA A 177 12.51 -4.84 0.53
CA ALA A 177 13.20 -5.89 1.29
C ALA A 177 12.68 -7.29 0.94
N TYR A 178 11.38 -7.44 0.75
CA TYR A 178 10.79 -8.71 0.29
C TYR A 178 11.41 -9.20 -1.03
N VAL A 179 11.58 -8.30 -2.01
CA VAL A 179 12.09 -8.66 -3.34
C VAL A 179 13.60 -8.84 -3.34
N THR A 180 14.33 -8.00 -2.61
CA THR A 180 15.80 -8.02 -2.58
C THR A 180 16.38 -9.05 -1.60
N GLY A 181 15.56 -9.57 -0.69
CA GLY A 181 16.01 -10.40 0.42
C GLY A 181 16.82 -9.64 1.49
N ALA A 182 16.74 -8.30 1.49
CA ALA A 182 17.35 -7.47 2.52
C ALA A 182 16.58 -7.64 3.84
N ASP A 183 17.29 -7.45 4.95
CA ASP A 183 16.66 -7.51 6.28
C ASP A 183 15.84 -6.24 6.53
N ALA A 184 14.52 -6.35 6.48
CA ALA A 184 13.61 -5.26 6.77
C ALA A 184 13.71 -4.76 8.22
N SER A 185 14.23 -5.58 9.14
CA SER A 185 14.41 -5.22 10.55
C SER A 185 15.44 -4.13 10.77
N SER A 186 16.39 -3.97 9.85
CA SER A 186 17.41 -2.93 9.93
C SER A 186 16.87 -1.51 9.68
N SER A 187 15.72 -1.39 9.03
CA SER A 187 15.04 -0.11 8.75
C SER A 187 13.90 0.22 9.75
N ALA A 188 13.60 -0.70 10.67
CA ALA A 188 12.63 -0.48 11.72
C ALA A 188 13.25 0.37 12.82
N THR A 189 13.12 1.69 12.72
CA THR A 189 13.24 2.54 13.90
C THR A 189 12.15 2.15 14.88
N THR A 190 12.52 1.29 15.84
CA THR A 190 11.68 0.98 16.99
C THR A 190 11.45 2.28 17.76
N TRP A 191 10.22 2.74 17.82
CA TRP A 191 9.78 3.58 18.91
C TRP A 191 9.85 2.72 20.16
N GLY A 192 10.95 2.81 20.87
CA GLY A 192 11.05 2.26 22.21
C GLY A 192 10.06 2.99 23.10
N GLY A 193 9.06 2.29 23.61
CA GLY A 193 8.26 2.74 24.73
C GLY A 193 9.07 2.69 26.02
#